data_fc1ce5d4f1c682daa60bdf7bfcfa7404
#
_entry.id   fc1ce5d4f1c682daa60bdf7bfcfa7404
#
_cell.length_a   1.000
_cell.length_b   1.000
_cell.length_c   1.000
_cell.angle_alpha   90.00
_cell.angle_beta   90.00
_cell.angle_gamma   90.00
#
_symmetry.space_group_name_H-M   'P 1'
#
loop_
_entity.id
_entity.type
_entity.pdbx_description
1 polymer ?
#
loop_
_entity_poly.entity_id
_entity_poly.type
_entity_poly.pdbx_seq_one_letter_code
_entity_poly.pdbx_strand_id
1 'polypeptide(L)'
;VTNLSMSDEFKKYDWKEAKVTKIPARDGQSIYARIYEPTAAKKNGAAVFFVHGAGYLQNVHYWWSSYFREYMFNNLLVDKGYTVIDIDYRASSGYGRDWRTGIYRHMGGKDLTDHVDAADFLVKNYGIDKNRIGLYGGSYGGFITLMGLLTTPDVFKAGAALRPVTDWAHYNHGYTANILNEPVQDSIAYAKSSPINFASGLKNHLLICHGMVDVNVHFQDVVRLSQKLIELKKENWELAVYPMEDHGFVEPSSWTDEYKRILKLFEEKLKP
;
A
#
# COMPACT_ATOMS: atom_id res chain seq x y z
N VAL A 1 -10.51 17.81 -25.64
CA VAL A 1 -10.74 17.33 -24.26
C VAL A 1 -11.73 18.29 -23.62
N THR A 2 -12.84 17.76 -23.10
CA THR A 2 -13.88 18.57 -22.47
C THR A 2 -13.65 18.67 -20.96
N ASN A 3 -13.90 19.84 -20.39
CA ASN A 3 -13.86 20.08 -18.94
C ASN A 3 -15.24 19.88 -18.27
N LEU A 4 -16.18 19.23 -18.96
CA LEU A 4 -17.57 19.08 -18.51
C LEU A 4 -17.75 18.14 -17.31
N SER A 5 -16.82 17.21 -17.11
CA SER A 5 -16.85 16.22 -16.01
C SER A 5 -16.21 16.70 -14.71
N MET A 6 -15.61 17.89 -14.69
CA MET A 6 -14.91 18.43 -13.52
C MET A 6 -15.83 19.40 -12.77
N SER A 7 -15.96 19.22 -11.44
CA SER A 7 -16.62 20.23 -10.59
C SER A 7 -15.80 21.51 -10.51
N ASP A 8 -16.42 22.60 -10.10
CA ASP A 8 -15.71 23.87 -9.95
C ASP A 8 -14.70 23.84 -8.81
N GLU A 9 -14.95 23.05 -7.77
CA GLU A 9 -14.01 22.81 -6.68
C GLU A 9 -12.78 22.08 -7.20
N PHE A 10 -12.97 21.01 -8.00
CA PHE A 10 -11.86 20.26 -8.60
C PHE A 10 -10.98 21.14 -9.48
N LYS A 11 -11.58 22.02 -10.31
CA LYS A 11 -10.84 22.95 -11.18
C LYS A 11 -10.04 24.00 -10.43
N LYS A 12 -10.50 24.40 -9.24
CA LYS A 12 -9.82 25.43 -8.41
C LYS A 12 -8.66 24.89 -7.61
N TYR A 13 -8.57 23.56 -7.42
CA TYR A 13 -7.48 22.96 -6.68
C TYR A 13 -6.20 22.96 -7.50
N ASP A 14 -5.09 23.31 -6.88
CA ASP A 14 -3.75 23.32 -7.50
C ASP A 14 -3.14 21.91 -7.52
N TRP A 15 -3.65 21.07 -8.44
CA TRP A 15 -3.21 19.70 -8.59
C TRP A 15 -1.73 19.59 -8.94
N LYS A 16 -0.99 18.76 -8.20
CA LYS A 16 0.41 18.45 -8.50
C LYS A 16 0.46 17.22 -9.39
N GLU A 17 1.19 17.35 -10.49
CA GLU A 17 1.48 16.22 -11.36
C GLU A 17 2.65 15.40 -10.82
N ALA A 18 2.55 14.08 -10.93
CA ALA A 18 3.64 13.20 -10.56
C ALA A 18 4.74 13.21 -11.62
N LYS A 19 5.98 13.19 -11.17
CA LYS A 19 7.13 12.92 -12.04
C LYS A 19 7.27 11.41 -12.23
N VAL A 20 7.19 10.94 -13.47
CA VAL A 20 7.50 9.54 -13.80
C VAL A 20 9.02 9.36 -13.85
N THR A 21 9.52 8.37 -13.13
CA THR A 21 10.95 8.06 -13.04
C THR A 21 11.21 6.56 -12.99
N LYS A 22 12.48 6.18 -13.13
CA LYS A 22 12.96 4.81 -12.95
C LYS A 22 13.82 4.75 -11.70
N ILE A 23 13.61 3.74 -10.89
CA ILE A 23 14.35 3.46 -9.67
C ILE A 23 15.10 2.15 -9.86
N PRO A 24 16.42 2.08 -9.60
CA PRO A 24 17.14 0.82 -9.69
C PRO A 24 16.74 -0.11 -8.56
N ALA A 25 16.30 -1.32 -8.89
CA ALA A 25 16.15 -2.41 -7.93
C ALA A 25 17.51 -3.06 -7.65
N ARG A 26 17.63 -3.69 -6.48
CA ARG A 26 18.84 -4.39 -6.03
C ARG A 26 19.33 -5.50 -6.97
N ASP A 27 18.44 -6.06 -7.79
CA ASP A 27 18.76 -7.09 -8.78
C ASP A 27 19.01 -6.54 -10.19
N GLY A 28 19.20 -5.21 -10.32
CA GLY A 28 19.52 -4.54 -11.57
C GLY A 28 18.33 -4.23 -12.49
N GLN A 29 17.12 -4.58 -12.06
CA GLN A 29 15.90 -4.21 -12.80
C GLN A 29 15.53 -2.74 -12.56
N SER A 30 14.69 -2.18 -13.42
CA SER A 30 14.17 -0.81 -13.27
C SER A 30 12.72 -0.83 -12.79
N ILE A 31 12.48 -0.26 -11.61
CA ILE A 31 11.14 -0.05 -11.07
C ILE A 31 10.63 1.30 -11.61
N TYR A 32 9.45 1.30 -12.22
CA TYR A 32 8.82 2.55 -12.65
C TYR A 32 8.02 3.14 -11.50
N ALA A 33 8.13 4.46 -11.32
CA ALA A 33 7.52 5.17 -10.21
C ALA A 33 6.90 6.51 -10.65
N ARG A 34 5.84 6.92 -9.98
CA ARG A 34 5.32 8.29 -9.96
C ARG A 34 5.67 8.92 -8.62
N ILE A 35 6.36 10.06 -8.64
CA ILE A 35 6.74 10.78 -7.43
C ILE A 35 6.08 12.15 -7.44
N TYR A 36 5.33 12.45 -6.39
CA TYR A 36 4.71 13.74 -6.12
C TYR A 36 5.55 14.47 -5.07
N GLU A 37 6.05 15.64 -5.41
CA GLU A 37 6.90 16.42 -4.51
C GLU A 37 6.18 17.66 -3.99
N PRO A 38 6.25 17.94 -2.68
CA PRO A 38 5.87 19.24 -2.15
C PRO A 38 6.83 20.32 -2.61
N THR A 39 6.39 21.57 -2.58
CA THR A 39 7.31 22.69 -2.77
C THR A 39 8.42 22.67 -1.72
N ALA A 40 9.60 23.20 -2.05
CA ALA A 40 10.74 23.19 -1.14
C ALA A 40 10.40 23.82 0.24
N ALA A 41 9.57 24.86 0.26
CA ALA A 41 9.13 25.52 1.51
C ALA A 41 8.19 24.67 2.37
N LYS A 42 7.49 23.69 1.79
CA LYS A 42 6.55 22.82 2.50
C LYS A 42 7.17 21.47 2.89
N LYS A 43 8.31 21.08 2.29
CA LYS A 43 8.94 19.76 2.52
C LYS A 43 9.14 19.49 4.01
N ASN A 44 8.54 18.42 4.52
CA ASN A 44 8.65 18.02 5.92
C ASN A 44 9.66 16.88 6.16
N GLY A 45 10.28 16.32 5.10
CA GLY A 45 11.27 15.24 5.16
C GLY A 45 10.67 13.83 5.34
N ALA A 46 9.35 13.68 5.34
CA ALA A 46 8.70 12.37 5.39
C ALA A 46 8.23 11.91 4.00
N ALA A 47 8.12 10.60 3.80
CA ALA A 47 7.57 10.02 2.59
C ALA A 47 6.43 9.05 2.89
N VAL A 48 5.48 8.98 1.95
CA VAL A 48 4.37 8.03 1.99
C VAL A 48 4.30 7.28 0.67
N PHE A 49 4.25 5.95 0.74
CA PHE A 49 3.98 5.09 -0.39
C PHE A 49 2.48 4.86 -0.52
N PHE A 50 1.91 5.14 -1.68
CA PHE A 50 0.67 4.53 -2.09
C PHE A 50 0.99 3.21 -2.80
N VAL A 51 0.36 2.12 -2.36
CA VAL A 51 0.57 0.79 -2.93
C VAL A 51 -0.70 0.33 -3.63
N HIS A 52 -0.65 0.19 -4.96
CA HIS A 52 -1.81 -0.23 -5.73
C HIS A 52 -2.26 -1.67 -5.42
N GLY A 53 -3.52 -1.99 -5.69
CA GLY A 53 -4.10 -3.31 -5.42
C GLY A 53 -3.88 -4.33 -6.54
N ALA A 54 -4.50 -5.50 -6.39
CA ALA A 54 -4.54 -6.64 -7.30
C ALA A 54 -3.18 -7.29 -7.64
N GLY A 55 -2.06 -6.68 -7.29
CA GLY A 55 -0.72 -7.15 -7.61
C GLY A 55 -0.33 -7.02 -9.09
N TYR A 56 -1.29 -7.15 -10.00
CA TYR A 56 -1.09 -7.16 -11.45
C TYR A 56 -1.59 -5.90 -12.16
N LEU A 57 -1.98 -4.85 -11.47
CA LEU A 57 -2.33 -3.58 -12.09
C LEU A 57 -1.09 -2.85 -12.60
N GLN A 58 -1.30 -1.90 -13.50
CA GLN A 58 -0.33 -0.89 -13.88
C GLN A 58 -0.87 0.47 -13.45
N ASN A 59 -0.13 1.23 -12.66
CA ASN A 59 -0.55 2.54 -12.17
C ASN A 59 0.43 3.67 -12.57
N VAL A 60 1.64 3.33 -12.98
CA VAL A 60 2.63 4.30 -13.48
C VAL A 60 2.45 4.50 -14.97
N HIS A 61 1.70 5.52 -15.34
CA HIS A 61 1.43 5.91 -16.72
C HIS A 61 1.05 7.39 -16.79
N TYR A 62 0.97 7.96 -17.99
CA TYR A 62 0.58 9.36 -18.22
C TYR A 62 -0.93 9.55 -18.43
N TRP A 63 -1.71 8.49 -18.23
CA TRP A 63 -3.17 8.52 -18.31
C TRP A 63 -3.79 8.82 -16.96
N TRP A 64 -5.11 9.03 -16.93
CA TRP A 64 -5.87 9.16 -15.70
C TRP A 64 -5.75 7.91 -14.84
N SER A 65 -5.43 8.09 -13.56
CA SER A 65 -5.37 6.96 -12.65
C SER A 65 -6.77 6.40 -12.40
N SER A 66 -6.90 5.07 -12.42
CA SER A 66 -8.10 4.39 -11.91
C SER A 66 -8.28 4.63 -10.39
N TYR A 67 -7.20 4.94 -9.71
CA TYR A 67 -7.15 5.33 -8.31
C TYR A 67 -7.35 6.85 -8.16
N PHE A 68 -8.51 7.37 -8.61
CA PHE A 68 -8.76 8.82 -8.60
C PHE A 68 -8.92 9.40 -7.19
N ARG A 69 -9.39 8.60 -6.21
CA ARG A 69 -9.48 9.02 -4.80
C ARG A 69 -8.10 9.13 -4.18
N GLU A 70 -7.26 8.13 -4.41
CA GLU A 70 -5.87 8.10 -3.95
C GLU A 70 -5.05 9.21 -4.63
N TYR A 71 -5.32 9.52 -5.90
CA TYR A 71 -4.72 10.70 -6.56
C TYR A 71 -5.04 11.99 -5.79
N MET A 72 -6.30 12.20 -5.39
CA MET A 72 -6.70 13.37 -4.60
C MET A 72 -6.06 13.35 -3.21
N PHE A 73 -6.02 12.19 -2.54
CA PHE A 73 -5.41 12.04 -1.23
C PHE A 73 -3.89 12.22 -1.27
N ASN A 74 -3.21 11.71 -2.30
CA ASN A 74 -1.80 11.94 -2.54
C ASN A 74 -1.48 13.44 -2.66
N ASN A 75 -2.32 14.19 -3.38
CA ASN A 75 -2.19 15.65 -3.48
C ASN A 75 -2.38 16.34 -2.11
N LEU A 76 -3.34 15.89 -1.30
CA LEU A 76 -3.51 16.38 0.06
C LEU A 76 -2.26 16.13 0.93
N LEU A 77 -1.66 14.94 0.84
CA LEU A 77 -0.41 14.63 1.53
C LEU A 77 0.74 15.52 1.07
N VAL A 78 0.84 15.80 -0.23
CA VAL A 78 1.84 16.73 -0.79
C VAL A 78 1.64 18.14 -0.23
N ASP A 79 0.40 18.62 -0.13
CA ASP A 79 0.11 19.92 0.49
C ASP A 79 0.48 19.98 1.98
N LYS A 80 0.48 18.84 2.66
CA LYS A 80 0.96 18.65 4.04
C LYS A 80 2.47 18.49 4.15
N GLY A 81 3.18 18.50 3.02
CA GLY A 81 4.65 18.48 2.97
C GLY A 81 5.27 17.09 2.79
N TYR A 82 4.48 16.05 2.62
CA TYR A 82 4.99 14.70 2.34
C TYR A 82 5.44 14.57 0.89
N THR A 83 6.54 13.86 0.66
CA THR A 83 6.82 13.28 -0.65
C THR A 83 6.00 12.01 -0.79
N VAL A 84 5.20 11.90 -1.86
CA VAL A 84 4.36 10.72 -2.10
C VAL A 84 4.90 9.96 -3.29
N ILE A 85 4.97 8.65 -3.17
CA ILE A 85 5.45 7.76 -4.22
C ILE A 85 4.47 6.63 -4.47
N ASP A 86 4.38 6.22 -5.72
CA ASP A 86 3.55 5.14 -6.25
C ASP A 86 4.39 4.38 -7.27
N ILE A 87 4.58 3.09 -7.09
CA ILE A 87 5.45 2.27 -7.95
C ILE A 87 4.68 1.12 -8.60
N ASP A 88 5.08 0.76 -9.81
CA ASP A 88 4.70 -0.50 -10.41
C ASP A 88 5.72 -1.58 -10.03
N TYR A 89 5.46 -2.23 -8.89
CA TYR A 89 6.31 -3.28 -8.32
C TYR A 89 6.23 -4.58 -9.13
N ARG A 90 7.15 -5.54 -8.89
CA ARG A 90 7.08 -6.87 -9.50
C ARG A 90 5.71 -7.53 -9.27
N ALA A 91 5.12 -8.03 -10.30
CA ALA A 91 3.78 -8.51 -10.59
C ALA A 91 2.94 -7.53 -11.42
N SER A 92 3.21 -6.22 -11.40
CA SER A 92 2.47 -5.24 -12.20
C SER A 92 2.49 -5.60 -13.68
N SER A 93 1.37 -5.34 -14.37
CA SER A 93 1.25 -5.60 -15.81
C SER A 93 1.99 -4.55 -16.65
N GLY A 94 2.19 -4.86 -17.93
CA GLY A 94 2.81 -3.93 -18.89
C GLY A 94 4.32 -4.07 -19.04
N TYR A 95 5.00 -4.85 -18.20
CA TYR A 95 6.46 -4.99 -18.17
C TYR A 95 6.96 -6.36 -18.61
N GLY A 96 6.09 -7.17 -19.20
CA GLY A 96 6.41 -8.49 -19.71
C GLY A 96 6.28 -9.62 -18.68
N ARG A 97 6.49 -10.86 -19.17
CA ARG A 97 6.26 -12.09 -18.41
C ARG A 97 7.12 -12.15 -17.14
N ASP A 98 8.41 -11.92 -17.26
CA ASP A 98 9.36 -12.14 -16.15
C ASP A 98 9.14 -11.15 -14.98
N TRP A 99 8.69 -9.93 -15.29
CA TRP A 99 8.22 -8.99 -14.30
C TRP A 99 6.92 -9.47 -13.63
N ARG A 100 5.97 -9.89 -14.46
CA ARG A 100 4.65 -10.36 -14.03
C ARG A 100 4.74 -11.58 -13.13
N THR A 101 5.63 -12.52 -13.44
CA THR A 101 5.82 -13.76 -12.68
C THR A 101 6.87 -13.66 -11.59
N GLY A 102 7.42 -12.47 -11.33
CA GLY A 102 8.45 -12.24 -10.32
C GLY A 102 8.04 -12.59 -8.88
N ILE A 103 6.73 -12.74 -8.64
CA ILE A 103 6.14 -13.14 -7.35
C ILE A 103 5.74 -14.63 -7.29
N TYR A 104 6.06 -15.42 -8.31
CA TYR A 104 5.73 -16.85 -8.31
C TYR A 104 6.31 -17.55 -7.08
N ARG A 105 5.46 -18.25 -6.35
CA ARG A 105 5.71 -18.92 -5.08
C ARG A 105 6.18 -18.00 -3.93
N HIS A 106 6.15 -16.67 -4.08
CA HIS A 106 6.51 -15.74 -3.02
C HIS A 106 5.92 -14.35 -3.23
N MET A 107 4.65 -14.16 -2.90
CA MET A 107 4.07 -12.82 -2.71
C MET A 107 4.65 -12.22 -1.41
N GLY A 108 4.94 -10.92 -1.42
CA GLY A 108 5.72 -10.26 -0.35
C GLY A 108 7.24 -10.49 -0.45
N GLY A 109 7.71 -11.01 -1.59
CA GLY A 109 9.12 -11.18 -1.93
C GLY A 109 9.67 -9.99 -2.73
N LYS A 110 9.79 -10.15 -4.06
CA LYS A 110 10.32 -9.08 -4.93
C LYS A 110 9.43 -7.84 -4.99
N ASP A 111 8.13 -8.01 -4.94
CA ASP A 111 7.14 -6.95 -4.85
C ASP A 111 7.35 -6.07 -3.61
N LEU A 112 7.66 -6.66 -2.45
CA LEU A 112 8.03 -5.91 -1.25
C LEU A 112 9.43 -5.30 -1.37
N THR A 113 10.42 -6.07 -1.85
CA THR A 113 11.80 -5.52 -1.97
C THR A 113 11.88 -4.35 -2.93
N ASP A 114 11.01 -4.26 -3.94
CA ASP A 114 10.91 -3.09 -4.81
C ASP A 114 10.51 -1.83 -4.03
N HIS A 115 9.61 -1.94 -3.04
CA HIS A 115 9.26 -0.83 -2.14
C HIS A 115 10.41 -0.45 -1.22
N VAL A 116 11.18 -1.43 -0.71
CA VAL A 116 12.38 -1.17 0.11
C VAL A 116 13.45 -0.44 -0.69
N ASP A 117 13.70 -0.87 -1.94
CA ASP A 117 14.67 -0.22 -2.83
C ASP A 117 14.23 1.20 -3.21
N ALA A 118 12.92 1.41 -3.41
CA ALA A 118 12.36 2.73 -3.65
C ALA A 118 12.44 3.62 -2.40
N ALA A 119 12.31 3.08 -1.19
CA ALA A 119 12.52 3.84 0.05
C ALA A 119 13.96 4.30 0.19
N ASP A 120 14.94 3.42 -0.05
CA ASP A 120 16.36 3.77 -0.10
C ASP A 120 16.67 4.84 -1.14
N PHE A 121 16.04 4.76 -2.31
CA PHE A 121 16.18 5.75 -3.36
C PHE A 121 15.67 7.13 -2.92
N LEU A 122 14.52 7.20 -2.23
CA LEU A 122 13.97 8.46 -1.70
C LEU A 122 14.89 9.07 -0.63
N VAL A 123 15.42 8.25 0.27
CA VAL A 123 16.39 8.71 1.29
C VAL A 123 17.61 9.33 0.63
N LYS A 124 18.18 8.66 -0.37
CA LYS A 124 19.42 9.10 -1.05
C LYS A 124 19.23 10.33 -1.94
N ASN A 125 18.08 10.46 -2.61
CA ASN A 125 17.93 11.42 -3.71
C ASN A 125 16.92 12.54 -3.41
N TYR A 126 16.04 12.37 -2.41
CA TYR A 126 14.94 13.31 -2.12
C TYR A 126 15.04 13.95 -0.73
N GLY A 127 16.09 13.63 0.05
CA GLY A 127 16.27 14.16 1.39
C GLY A 127 15.23 13.66 2.40
N ILE A 128 14.71 12.44 2.20
CA ILE A 128 13.76 11.81 3.10
C ILE A 128 14.49 11.23 4.32
N ASP A 129 13.96 11.47 5.51
CA ASP A 129 14.42 10.82 6.72
C ASP A 129 13.99 9.34 6.70
N LYS A 130 14.94 8.43 6.79
CA LYS A 130 14.71 6.98 6.83
C LYS A 130 13.79 6.52 7.96
N ASN A 131 13.65 7.33 9.01
CA ASN A 131 12.76 7.04 10.15
C ASN A 131 11.34 7.62 9.98
N ARG A 132 11.03 8.19 8.81
CA ARG A 132 9.77 8.89 8.55
C ARG A 132 9.14 8.47 7.23
N ILE A 133 9.13 7.16 7.00
CA ILE A 133 8.56 6.54 5.79
C ILE A 133 7.35 5.70 6.19
N GLY A 134 6.21 5.98 5.57
CA GLY A 134 4.98 5.22 5.73
C GLY A 134 4.48 4.65 4.41
N LEU A 135 3.48 3.77 4.53
CA LEU A 135 2.80 3.21 3.36
C LEU A 135 1.31 3.00 3.63
N TYR A 136 0.51 3.07 2.57
CA TYR A 136 -0.89 2.71 2.62
C TYR A 136 -1.33 2.09 1.30
N GLY A 137 -2.33 1.23 1.34
CA GLY A 137 -2.91 0.65 0.15
C GLY A 137 -4.02 -0.33 0.45
N GLY A 138 -4.84 -0.62 -0.55
CA GLY A 138 -5.97 -1.51 -0.44
C GLY A 138 -5.73 -2.90 -1.04
N SER A 139 -6.39 -3.93 -0.49
CA SER A 139 -6.35 -5.29 -1.04
C SER A 139 -4.92 -5.84 -1.05
N TYR A 140 -4.36 -6.13 -2.22
CA TYR A 140 -2.94 -6.48 -2.36
C TYR A 140 -2.02 -5.37 -1.83
N GLY A 141 -2.38 -4.10 -2.00
CA GLY A 141 -1.64 -2.97 -1.41
C GLY A 141 -1.68 -2.98 0.12
N GLY A 142 -2.80 -3.39 0.71
CA GLY A 142 -2.92 -3.62 2.15
C GLY A 142 -2.08 -4.81 2.61
N PHE A 143 -2.04 -5.88 1.82
CA PHE A 143 -1.14 -7.01 2.04
C PHE A 143 0.34 -6.59 2.05
N ILE A 144 0.80 -5.83 1.05
CA ILE A 144 2.19 -5.30 1.02
C ILE A 144 2.44 -4.35 2.20
N THR A 145 1.45 -3.54 2.59
CA THR A 145 1.55 -2.69 3.79
C THR A 145 1.80 -3.53 5.05
N LEU A 146 1.05 -4.63 5.23
CA LEU A 146 1.29 -5.57 6.33
C LEU A 146 2.68 -6.19 6.25
N MET A 147 3.06 -6.76 5.09
CA MET A 147 4.38 -7.37 4.92
C MET A 147 5.51 -6.38 5.19
N GLY A 148 5.38 -5.13 4.74
CA GLY A 148 6.35 -4.06 5.02
C GLY A 148 6.53 -3.79 6.51
N LEU A 149 5.45 -3.65 7.27
CA LEU A 149 5.51 -3.41 8.71
C LEU A 149 5.98 -4.62 9.51
N LEU A 150 5.63 -5.83 9.07
CA LEU A 150 5.89 -7.06 9.82
C LEU A 150 7.27 -7.65 9.52
N THR A 151 7.81 -7.45 8.30
CA THR A 151 9.07 -8.07 7.88
C THR A 151 10.20 -7.08 7.64
N THR A 152 9.89 -5.79 7.43
CA THR A 152 10.87 -4.71 7.21
C THR A 152 10.63 -3.50 8.13
N PRO A 153 10.49 -3.70 9.46
CA PRO A 153 10.12 -2.63 10.41
C PRO A 153 11.19 -1.53 10.54
N ASP A 154 12.41 -1.79 10.08
CA ASP A 154 13.47 -0.78 10.08
C ASP A 154 13.30 0.24 8.94
N VAL A 155 12.52 -0.10 7.92
CA VAL A 155 12.22 0.79 6.77
C VAL A 155 10.93 1.58 7.00
N PHE A 156 9.82 0.89 7.27
CA PHE A 156 8.50 1.51 7.36
C PHE A 156 8.07 1.73 8.81
N LYS A 157 7.69 2.97 9.17
CA LYS A 157 7.40 3.39 10.54
C LYS A 157 5.91 3.51 10.86
N ALA A 158 5.08 3.67 9.84
CA ALA A 158 3.63 3.66 9.95
C ALA A 158 3.00 3.08 8.68
N GLY A 159 1.88 2.38 8.82
CA GLY A 159 1.17 1.87 7.66
C GLY A 159 -0.32 1.73 7.88
N ALA A 160 -1.10 2.01 6.83
CA ALA A 160 -2.53 1.78 6.80
C ALA A 160 -2.87 0.67 5.79
N ALA A 161 -3.22 -0.49 6.30
CA ALA A 161 -3.61 -1.66 5.53
C ALA A 161 -5.13 -1.67 5.34
N LEU A 162 -5.58 -1.41 4.11
CA LEU A 162 -7.00 -1.28 3.79
C LEU A 162 -7.49 -2.60 3.19
N ARG A 163 -8.51 -3.22 3.80
CA ARG A 163 -9.06 -4.51 3.35
C ARG A 163 -7.98 -5.51 2.90
N PRO A 164 -6.97 -5.76 3.76
CA PRO A 164 -5.79 -6.54 3.39
C PRO A 164 -6.06 -8.04 3.39
N VAL A 165 -5.43 -8.76 2.48
CA VAL A 165 -5.28 -10.22 2.63
C VAL A 165 -4.24 -10.48 3.72
N THR A 166 -4.59 -11.31 4.71
CA THR A 166 -3.70 -11.67 5.82
C THR A 166 -3.21 -13.10 5.75
N ASP A 167 -3.96 -13.96 5.07
CA ASP A 167 -3.62 -15.37 4.87
C ASP A 167 -4.09 -15.84 3.48
N TRP A 168 -3.16 -16.10 2.58
CA TRP A 168 -3.46 -16.47 1.21
C TRP A 168 -4.18 -17.81 1.06
N ALA A 169 -4.11 -18.69 2.06
CA ALA A 169 -4.87 -19.94 2.06
C ALA A 169 -6.38 -19.73 2.23
N HIS A 170 -6.80 -18.54 2.67
CA HIS A 170 -8.20 -18.14 2.85
C HIS A 170 -8.73 -17.24 1.74
N TYR A 171 -7.87 -16.89 0.77
CA TYR A 171 -8.27 -16.05 -0.35
C TYR A 171 -8.76 -16.89 -1.55
N ASN A 172 -9.20 -16.21 -2.59
CA ASN A 172 -9.74 -16.81 -3.80
C ASN A 172 -8.76 -17.81 -4.44
N HIS A 173 -9.17 -19.08 -4.54
CA HIS A 173 -8.34 -20.16 -5.05
C HIS A 173 -7.87 -19.92 -6.51
N GLY A 174 -8.76 -19.45 -7.38
CA GLY A 174 -8.42 -19.17 -8.78
C GLY A 174 -7.34 -18.10 -8.96
N TYR A 175 -7.23 -17.17 -7.98
CA TYR A 175 -6.15 -16.19 -7.96
C TYR A 175 -4.87 -16.79 -7.36
N THR A 176 -4.95 -17.36 -6.16
CA THR A 176 -3.77 -17.78 -5.39
C THR A 176 -3.06 -18.97 -5.98
N ALA A 177 -3.78 -19.98 -6.47
CA ALA A 177 -3.19 -21.19 -7.02
C ALA A 177 -2.33 -20.94 -8.27
N ASN A 178 -2.67 -19.92 -9.06
CA ASN A 178 -1.85 -19.51 -10.21
C ASN A 178 -0.49 -18.89 -9.82
N ILE A 179 -0.36 -18.42 -8.58
CA ILE A 179 0.86 -17.75 -8.09
C ILE A 179 1.59 -18.62 -7.08
N LEU A 180 0.88 -19.25 -6.14
CA LEU A 180 1.46 -19.99 -5.01
C LEU A 180 1.34 -21.53 -5.14
N ASN A 181 0.81 -22.04 -6.27
CA ASN A 181 0.41 -23.44 -6.42
C ASN A 181 -0.75 -23.84 -5.49
N GLU A 182 -0.94 -25.14 -5.24
CA GLU A 182 -1.94 -25.64 -4.32
C GLU A 182 -1.44 -25.60 -2.88
N PRO A 183 -2.26 -25.20 -1.88
CA PRO A 183 -1.80 -25.08 -0.50
C PRO A 183 -1.25 -26.38 0.11
N VAL A 184 -1.82 -27.52 -0.29
CA VAL A 184 -1.39 -28.84 0.19
C VAL A 184 -0.08 -29.25 -0.46
N GLN A 185 0.15 -28.89 -1.72
CA GLN A 185 1.35 -29.26 -2.49
C GLN A 185 2.52 -28.31 -2.19
N ASP A 186 2.25 -27.04 -1.92
CA ASP A 186 3.27 -26.00 -1.71
C ASP A 186 2.96 -25.13 -0.49
N SER A 187 2.79 -25.74 0.66
CA SER A 187 2.50 -25.04 1.92
C SER A 187 3.56 -23.99 2.29
N ILE A 188 4.81 -24.19 1.84
CA ILE A 188 5.92 -23.25 2.07
C ILE A 188 5.65 -21.93 1.32
N ALA A 189 5.12 -21.97 0.09
CA ALA A 189 4.78 -20.76 -0.67
C ALA A 189 3.71 -19.93 0.06
N TYR A 190 2.69 -20.59 0.60
CA TYR A 190 1.63 -19.94 1.40
C TYR A 190 2.16 -19.39 2.72
N ALA A 191 2.94 -20.18 3.45
CA ALA A 191 3.48 -19.79 4.75
C ALA A 191 4.34 -18.52 4.68
N LYS A 192 5.23 -18.44 3.69
CA LYS A 192 6.11 -17.26 3.51
C LYS A 192 5.43 -16.05 2.88
N SER A 193 4.25 -16.25 2.30
CA SER A 193 3.49 -15.17 1.64
C SER A 193 2.37 -14.62 2.52
N SER A 194 2.01 -15.24 3.64
CA SER A 194 0.86 -14.85 4.47
C SER A 194 1.27 -14.00 5.66
N PRO A 195 0.86 -12.71 5.71
CA PRO A 195 1.22 -11.76 6.77
C PRO A 195 0.99 -12.25 8.19
N ILE A 196 -0.09 -13.02 8.44
CA ILE A 196 -0.44 -13.53 9.78
C ILE A 196 0.70 -14.34 10.41
N ASN A 197 1.55 -14.98 9.60
CA ASN A 197 2.71 -15.74 10.09
C ASN A 197 3.84 -14.83 10.59
N PHE A 198 3.83 -13.55 10.22
CA PHE A 198 4.84 -12.57 10.59
C PHE A 198 4.34 -11.57 11.64
N ALA A 199 3.14 -11.76 12.20
CA ALA A 199 2.52 -10.84 13.16
C ALA A 199 3.41 -10.49 14.36
N SER A 200 4.29 -11.41 14.78
CA SER A 200 5.29 -11.17 15.84
C SER A 200 6.29 -10.06 15.50
N GLY A 201 6.50 -9.79 14.21
CA GLY A 201 7.44 -8.77 13.72
C GLY A 201 6.91 -7.33 13.82
N LEU A 202 5.63 -7.11 14.19
CA LEU A 202 5.08 -5.77 14.35
C LEU A 202 5.82 -5.00 15.46
N LYS A 203 6.48 -3.90 15.07
CA LYS A 203 7.17 -2.97 15.97
C LYS A 203 6.62 -1.54 15.85
N ASN A 204 6.13 -1.18 14.68
CA ASN A 204 5.71 0.16 14.30
C ASN A 204 4.18 0.28 14.22
N HIS A 205 3.65 1.43 13.83
CA HIS A 205 2.24 1.74 13.92
C HIS A 205 1.44 1.19 12.74
N LEU A 206 0.42 0.40 13.03
CA LEU A 206 -0.47 -0.22 12.05
C LEU A 206 -1.90 0.25 12.25
N LEU A 207 -2.51 0.80 11.20
CA LEU A 207 -3.96 0.97 11.08
C LEU A 207 -4.49 -0.07 10.09
N ILE A 208 -5.52 -0.78 10.48
CA ILE A 208 -6.27 -1.69 9.60
C ILE A 208 -7.66 -1.07 9.39
N CYS A 209 -8.10 -0.95 8.13
CA CYS A 209 -9.46 -0.55 7.77
C CYS A 209 -10.11 -1.66 6.96
N HIS A 210 -11.35 -2.10 7.34
CA HIS A 210 -12.01 -3.19 6.63
C HIS A 210 -13.53 -3.10 6.67
N GLY A 211 -14.18 -3.36 5.53
CA GLY A 211 -15.63 -3.50 5.43
C GLY A 211 -16.11 -4.85 5.98
N MET A 212 -17.17 -4.86 6.79
CA MET A 212 -17.63 -6.10 7.41
C MET A 212 -18.42 -7.01 6.45
N VAL A 213 -18.90 -6.46 5.32
CA VAL A 213 -19.62 -7.24 4.29
C VAL A 213 -18.74 -7.49 3.04
N ASP A 214 -17.42 -7.33 3.16
CA ASP A 214 -16.47 -7.60 2.09
C ASP A 214 -16.54 -9.07 1.63
N VAL A 215 -16.97 -9.27 0.38
CA VAL A 215 -17.10 -10.59 -0.25
C VAL A 215 -15.88 -10.98 -1.10
N ASN A 216 -14.91 -10.11 -1.25
CA ASN A 216 -13.66 -10.38 -1.96
C ASN A 216 -12.56 -10.83 -0.98
N VAL A 217 -12.19 -9.97 -0.04
CA VAL A 217 -11.32 -10.32 1.09
C VAL A 217 -12.20 -10.35 2.34
N HIS A 218 -12.58 -11.54 2.79
CA HIS A 218 -13.50 -11.66 3.89
C HIS A 218 -13.00 -10.97 5.17
N PHE A 219 -13.89 -10.27 5.86
CA PHE A 219 -13.59 -9.59 7.13
C PHE A 219 -12.93 -10.51 8.16
N GLN A 220 -13.20 -11.81 8.09
CA GLN A 220 -12.57 -12.84 8.94
C GLN A 220 -11.03 -12.81 8.87
N ASP A 221 -10.43 -12.36 7.76
CA ASP A 221 -8.97 -12.24 7.61
C ASP A 221 -8.40 -11.31 8.70
N VAL A 222 -8.97 -10.11 8.83
CA VAL A 222 -8.50 -9.14 9.83
C VAL A 222 -8.92 -9.52 11.25
N VAL A 223 -10.03 -10.22 11.44
CA VAL A 223 -10.42 -10.77 12.75
C VAL A 223 -9.37 -11.75 13.26
N ARG A 224 -8.90 -12.67 12.42
CA ARG A 224 -7.83 -13.63 12.75
C ARG A 224 -6.49 -12.93 13.05
N LEU A 225 -6.11 -11.94 12.23
CA LEU A 225 -4.90 -11.16 12.47
C LEU A 225 -5.00 -10.38 13.78
N SER A 226 -6.13 -9.74 14.05
CA SER A 226 -6.37 -9.00 15.31
C SER A 226 -6.23 -9.90 16.53
N GLN A 227 -6.85 -11.08 16.52
CA GLN A 227 -6.70 -12.07 17.58
C GLN A 227 -5.23 -12.45 17.77
N LYS A 228 -4.50 -12.68 16.68
CA LYS A 228 -3.07 -13.01 16.74
C LYS A 228 -2.22 -11.88 17.34
N LEU A 229 -2.51 -10.61 16.99
CA LEU A 229 -1.81 -9.45 17.57
C LEU A 229 -2.09 -9.31 19.07
N ILE A 230 -3.33 -9.57 19.53
CA ILE A 230 -3.71 -9.60 20.94
C ILE A 230 -2.91 -10.69 21.70
N GLU A 231 -2.90 -11.92 21.18
CA GLU A 231 -2.16 -13.04 21.77
C GLU A 231 -0.66 -12.75 21.89
N LEU A 232 -0.10 -12.03 20.90
CA LEU A 232 1.30 -11.59 20.87
C LEU A 232 1.55 -10.32 21.70
N LYS A 233 0.52 -9.77 22.37
CA LYS A 233 0.58 -8.55 23.19
C LYS A 233 1.16 -7.34 22.41
N LYS A 234 0.73 -7.19 21.14
CA LYS A 234 1.10 -6.05 20.31
C LYS A 234 0.18 -4.87 20.65
N GLU A 235 0.78 -3.68 20.81
CA GLU A 235 0.05 -2.48 21.27
C GLU A 235 -0.10 -1.40 20.17
N ASN A 236 0.81 -1.38 19.20
CA ASN A 236 0.88 -0.32 18.18
C ASN A 236 0.00 -0.60 16.96
N TRP A 237 -1.25 -1.01 17.17
CA TRP A 237 -2.19 -1.28 16.08
C TRP A 237 -3.62 -0.88 16.44
N GLU A 238 -4.38 -0.55 15.41
CA GLU A 238 -5.80 -0.22 15.48
C GLU A 238 -6.56 -0.91 14.35
N LEU A 239 -7.81 -1.29 14.60
CA LEU A 239 -8.77 -1.78 13.61
C LEU A 239 -9.96 -0.84 13.53
N ALA A 240 -10.15 -0.21 12.38
CA ALA A 240 -11.36 0.53 12.03
C ALA A 240 -12.28 -0.37 11.18
N VAL A 241 -13.50 -0.57 11.62
CA VAL A 241 -14.49 -1.39 10.92
C VAL A 241 -15.56 -0.53 10.26
N TYR A 242 -15.98 -0.95 9.06
CA TYR A 242 -17.01 -0.28 8.27
C TYR A 242 -18.17 -1.28 8.06
N PRO A 243 -19.20 -1.25 8.92
CA PRO A 243 -20.18 -2.35 9.03
C PRO A 243 -20.95 -2.65 7.75
N MET A 244 -21.19 -1.64 6.91
CA MET A 244 -22.02 -1.76 5.71
C MET A 244 -21.21 -1.72 4.41
N GLU A 245 -19.87 -1.72 4.49
CA GLU A 245 -19.01 -1.58 3.32
C GLU A 245 -18.45 -2.93 2.84
N ASP A 246 -18.42 -3.06 1.51
CA ASP A 246 -17.79 -4.16 0.78
C ASP A 246 -16.31 -3.84 0.48
N HIS A 247 -15.66 -4.62 -0.35
CA HIS A 247 -14.25 -4.46 -0.76
C HIS A 247 -13.93 -3.08 -1.34
N GLY A 248 -14.79 -2.56 -2.20
CA GLY A 248 -14.76 -1.17 -2.64
C GLY A 248 -15.84 -0.38 -1.90
N PHE A 249 -15.47 0.51 -1.01
CA PHE A 249 -16.43 1.32 -0.28
C PHE A 249 -17.35 2.08 -1.22
N VAL A 250 -18.63 2.12 -0.87
CA VAL A 250 -19.66 2.81 -1.68
C VAL A 250 -19.95 4.19 -1.10
N GLU A 251 -20.07 4.29 0.22
CA GLU A 251 -20.51 5.51 0.88
C GLU A 251 -19.37 6.56 0.95
N PRO A 252 -19.64 7.81 0.50
CA PRO A 252 -18.66 8.90 0.60
C PRO A 252 -18.20 9.20 2.03
N SER A 253 -19.07 8.97 3.02
CA SER A 253 -18.74 9.14 4.44
C SER A 253 -17.70 8.12 4.91
N SER A 254 -17.78 6.87 4.45
CA SER A 254 -16.83 5.81 4.74
C SER A 254 -15.46 6.12 4.16
N TRP A 255 -15.38 6.53 2.90
CA TRP A 255 -14.15 7.00 2.28
C TRP A 255 -13.53 8.19 3.02
N THR A 256 -14.38 9.15 3.44
CA THR A 256 -13.90 10.33 4.17
C THR A 256 -13.34 9.94 5.52
N ASP A 257 -13.97 9.05 6.27
CA ASP A 257 -13.47 8.55 7.56
C ASP A 257 -12.17 7.78 7.39
N GLU A 258 -12.07 6.88 6.40
CA GLU A 258 -10.87 6.11 6.11
C GLU A 258 -9.67 7.05 5.85
N TYR A 259 -9.79 8.02 4.94
CA TYR A 259 -8.71 8.95 4.65
C TYR A 259 -8.35 9.86 5.83
N LYS A 260 -9.32 10.26 6.66
CA LYS A 260 -9.04 11.01 7.89
C LYS A 260 -8.21 10.20 8.88
N ARG A 261 -8.52 8.90 9.04
CA ARG A 261 -7.73 8.00 9.90
C ARG A 261 -6.31 7.80 9.37
N ILE A 262 -6.17 7.57 8.07
CA ILE A 262 -4.85 7.44 7.42
C ILE A 262 -4.03 8.73 7.61
N LEU A 263 -4.64 9.89 7.35
CA LEU A 263 -3.98 11.18 7.55
C LEU A 263 -3.56 11.37 9.00
N LYS A 264 -4.44 11.10 9.96
CA LYS A 264 -4.15 11.17 11.40
C LYS A 264 -2.94 10.31 11.75
N LEU A 265 -2.91 9.04 11.30
CA LEU A 265 -1.78 8.14 11.53
C LEU A 265 -0.47 8.76 11.05
N PHE A 266 -0.42 9.28 9.82
CA PHE A 266 0.81 9.85 9.28
C PHE A 266 1.20 11.16 9.95
N GLU A 267 0.24 12.03 10.27
CA GLU A 267 0.49 13.28 11.00
C GLU A 267 1.07 13.01 12.40
N GLU A 268 0.60 12.00 13.11
CA GLU A 268 1.07 11.65 14.44
C GLU A 268 2.39 10.87 14.46
N LYS A 269 2.68 10.08 13.42
CA LYS A 269 3.79 9.10 13.46
C LYS A 269 4.94 9.41 12.50
N LEU A 270 4.73 10.27 11.50
CA LEU A 270 5.75 10.60 10.50
C LEU A 270 6.15 12.08 10.49
N LYS A 271 5.40 12.98 11.11
CA LYS A 271 5.84 14.38 11.26
C LYS A 271 6.91 14.53 12.32
N PRO A 272 7.74 15.63 12.19
CA PRO A 272 8.73 15.97 13.21
C PRO A 272 8.11 16.24 14.56
#